data_a372f5338f14cc21a3f49e4ee2f462c6
#
_entry.id   a372f5338f14cc21a3f49e4ee2f462c6
#
_cell.length_a   1.000
_cell.length_b   1.000
_cell.length_c   1.000
_cell.angle_alpha   90.00
_cell.angle_beta   90.00
_cell.angle_gamma   90.00
#
_symmetry.space_group_name_H-M   'P 1'
#
loop_
_entity.id
_entity.type
_entity.pdbx_description
1 polymer ?
#
loop_
_entity_poly.entity_id
_entity_poly.type
_entity_poly.pdbx_seq_one_letter_code
_entity_poly.pdbx_strand_id
1 'polypeptide(L)'
;SDVYKRQVRPPPAVGAAGDYDSTAVTIRTRKGRLCQINTTRRAAYGYDQRFEVLGSAGLLQCGNHTPTEVKHWGANGIQADKPEAFFLQRYAAAYRLEIEHFFSCLQSGQPFKTTVQDGVLAQKLADAATESANSGQPISF
;
A
#
# COMPACT_ATOMS: atom_id res chain seq x y z
N SER A 1 8.86 16.79 -5.91
CA SER A 1 7.84 15.76 -6.22
C SER A 1 6.46 16.38 -6.09
N ASP A 2 5.55 16.05 -7.00
CA ASP A 2 4.19 16.56 -6.95
C ASP A 2 3.27 15.42 -6.54
N VAL A 3 2.36 15.69 -5.62
CA VAL A 3 1.35 14.75 -5.16
C VAL A 3 -0.02 15.31 -5.46
N TYR A 4 -0.87 14.50 -6.08
CA TYR A 4 -2.27 14.82 -6.33
C TYR A 4 -3.17 13.69 -5.83
N LYS A 5 -4.19 14.02 -5.03
CA LYS A 5 -5.12 13.06 -4.45
C LYS A 5 -6.57 13.42 -4.82
N ARG A 6 -7.34 12.42 -5.24
CA ARG A 6 -8.79 12.53 -5.41
C ARG A 6 -9.51 11.48 -4.57
N GLN A 7 -10.71 11.78 -4.10
CA GLN A 7 -11.46 10.96 -3.17
C GLN A 7 -12.85 10.63 -3.66
N VAL A 8 -13.39 9.50 -3.22
CA VAL A 8 -14.80 9.14 -3.37
C VAL A 8 -15.54 9.52 -2.09
N ARG A 9 -16.81 9.95 -2.21
CA ARG A 9 -17.65 10.32 -1.05
C ARG A 9 -17.64 9.20 0.00
N PRO A 10 -17.18 9.47 1.22
CA PRO A 10 -17.13 8.46 2.27
C PRO A 10 -18.54 8.15 2.79
N PRO A 11 -18.76 6.99 3.44
CA PRO A 11 -19.94 6.77 4.27
C PRO A 11 -20.10 7.88 5.29
N PRO A 12 -21.34 8.19 5.73
CA PRO A 12 -21.58 9.31 6.64
C PRO A 12 -20.69 9.33 7.89
N ALA A 13 -20.44 8.17 8.49
CA ALA A 13 -19.60 8.07 9.69
C ALA A 13 -18.12 8.40 9.44
N VAL A 14 -17.55 7.97 8.32
CA VAL A 14 -16.15 8.26 7.95
C VAL A 14 -16.01 9.73 7.56
N GLY A 15 -16.97 10.29 6.81
CA GLY A 15 -17.00 11.69 6.46
C GLY A 15 -17.17 12.62 7.67
N ALA A 16 -17.99 12.24 8.64
CA ALA A 16 -18.15 12.97 9.90
C ALA A 16 -16.87 12.99 10.74
N ALA A 17 -16.04 11.96 10.63
CA ALA A 17 -14.71 11.91 11.27
C ALA A 17 -13.63 12.70 10.50
N GLY A 18 -13.97 13.34 9.37
CA GLY A 18 -13.00 14.07 8.54
C GLY A 18 -12.03 13.18 7.78
N ASP A 19 -12.33 11.89 7.62
CA ASP A 19 -11.45 10.91 6.99
C ASP A 19 -12.00 10.41 5.63
N TYR A 20 -11.21 9.65 4.90
CA TYR A 20 -11.51 9.15 3.57
C TYR A 20 -11.68 7.63 3.56
N ASP A 21 -12.73 7.16 2.88
CA ASP A 21 -12.98 5.74 2.70
C ASP A 21 -12.13 5.12 1.58
N SER A 22 -11.99 5.86 0.49
CA SER A 22 -11.22 5.45 -0.67
C SER A 22 -10.46 6.61 -1.27
N THR A 23 -9.22 6.36 -1.70
CA THR A 23 -8.37 7.41 -2.27
C THR A 23 -7.64 6.92 -3.50
N ALA A 24 -7.35 7.86 -4.41
CA ALA A 24 -6.42 7.70 -5.50
C ALA A 24 -5.35 8.79 -5.39
N VAL A 25 -4.09 8.40 -5.32
CA VAL A 25 -2.95 9.31 -5.19
C VAL A 25 -2.03 9.11 -6.38
N THR A 26 -1.67 10.19 -7.06
CA THR A 26 -0.64 10.19 -8.10
C THR A 26 0.57 10.97 -7.61
N ILE A 27 1.74 10.38 -7.70
CA ILE A 27 3.01 11.00 -7.31
C ILE A 27 3.90 11.08 -8.54
N ARG A 28 4.46 12.25 -8.82
CA ARG A 28 5.51 12.44 -9.81
C ARG A 28 6.82 12.76 -9.08
N THR A 29 7.82 11.92 -9.26
CA THR A 29 9.14 12.13 -8.65
C THR A 29 9.91 13.21 -9.41
N ARG A 30 10.96 13.78 -8.78
CA ARG A 30 11.89 14.74 -9.43
C ARG A 30 12.55 14.17 -10.70
N LYS A 31 12.68 12.84 -10.81
CA LYS A 31 13.21 12.14 -11.99
C LYS A 31 12.13 11.82 -13.04
N GLY A 32 10.91 12.36 -12.91
CA GLY A 32 9.80 12.15 -13.84
C GLY A 32 9.10 10.79 -13.73
N ARG A 33 9.44 9.94 -12.76
CA ARG A 33 8.74 8.66 -12.53
C ARG A 33 7.36 8.92 -11.97
N LEU A 34 6.38 8.14 -12.41
CA LEU A 34 5.01 8.17 -11.91
C LEU A 34 4.76 7.00 -10.97
N CYS A 35 4.02 7.27 -9.91
CA CYS A 35 3.51 6.27 -9.00
C CYS A 35 2.03 6.55 -8.75
N GLN A 36 1.20 5.50 -8.75
CA GLN A 36 -0.22 5.58 -8.44
C GLN A 36 -0.52 4.67 -7.25
N ILE A 37 -1.27 5.19 -6.29
CA ILE A 37 -1.68 4.46 -5.10
C ILE A 37 -3.19 4.57 -4.99
N ASN A 38 -3.87 3.42 -5.02
CA ASN A 38 -5.31 3.34 -4.77
C ASN A 38 -5.52 2.66 -3.42
N THR A 39 -6.33 3.25 -2.57
CA THR A 39 -6.67 2.66 -1.27
C THR A 39 -8.17 2.62 -1.07
N THR A 40 -8.64 1.61 -0.35
CA THR A 40 -10.02 1.54 0.15
C THR A 40 -10.06 0.84 1.50
N ARG A 41 -10.98 1.26 2.36
CA ARG A 41 -11.26 0.58 3.63
C ARG A 41 -12.20 -0.62 3.47
N ARG A 42 -12.73 -0.86 2.24
CA ARG A 42 -13.80 -1.83 1.99
C ARG A 42 -13.46 -2.76 0.84
N ALA A 43 -12.53 -3.67 1.08
CA ALA A 43 -12.30 -4.80 0.19
C ALA A 43 -13.13 -6.00 0.69
N ALA A 44 -14.35 -6.16 0.18
CA ALA A 44 -15.30 -7.20 0.62
C ALA A 44 -14.80 -8.63 0.37
N TYR A 45 -13.78 -8.79 -0.48
CA TYR A 45 -13.18 -10.08 -0.83
C TYR A 45 -11.97 -10.47 0.03
N GLY A 46 -11.52 -9.61 0.94
CA GLY A 46 -10.37 -9.86 1.82
C GLY A 46 -9.43 -8.67 1.91
N TYR A 47 -8.28 -8.85 2.55
CA TYR A 47 -7.27 -7.82 2.69
C TYR A 47 -6.44 -7.71 1.39
N ASP A 48 -6.70 -6.68 0.60
CA ASP A 48 -6.07 -6.45 -0.69
C ASP A 48 -4.83 -5.57 -0.55
N GLN A 49 -3.65 -6.14 -0.84
CA GLN A 49 -2.41 -5.40 -0.96
C GLN A 49 -1.58 -5.94 -2.12
N ARG A 50 -1.58 -5.21 -3.20
CA ARG A 50 -0.87 -5.53 -4.44
C ARG A 50 -0.01 -4.36 -4.87
N PHE A 51 1.08 -4.63 -5.54
CA PHE A 51 1.85 -3.59 -6.24
C PHE A 51 2.44 -4.12 -7.53
N GLU A 52 2.73 -3.19 -8.43
CA GLU A 52 3.39 -3.44 -9.70
C GLU A 52 4.42 -2.35 -9.95
N VAL A 53 5.59 -2.72 -10.43
CA VAL A 53 6.67 -1.78 -10.78
C VAL A 53 7.15 -2.11 -12.18
N LEU A 54 6.85 -1.23 -13.14
CA LEU A 54 7.34 -1.31 -14.50
C LEU A 54 8.68 -0.56 -14.60
N GLY A 55 9.72 -1.25 -15.02
CA GLY A 55 11.04 -0.72 -15.29
C GLY A 55 11.52 -1.04 -16.70
N SER A 56 12.63 -0.43 -17.12
CA SER A 56 13.24 -0.68 -18.46
C SER A 56 13.72 -2.12 -18.65
N ALA A 57 14.03 -2.83 -17.57
CA ALA A 57 14.49 -4.23 -17.61
C ALA A 57 13.38 -5.26 -17.37
N GLY A 58 12.14 -4.83 -17.16
CA GLY A 58 11.01 -5.72 -16.91
C GLY A 58 9.99 -5.20 -15.91
N LEU A 59 9.11 -6.09 -15.51
CA LEU A 59 8.00 -5.83 -14.58
C LEU A 59 8.18 -6.66 -13.30
N LEU A 60 8.02 -6.01 -12.15
CA LEU A 60 7.84 -6.69 -10.87
C LEU A 60 6.36 -6.59 -10.49
N GLN A 61 5.76 -7.71 -10.12
CA GLN A 61 4.38 -7.76 -9.68
C GLN A 61 4.27 -8.58 -8.38
N CYS A 62 3.58 -8.03 -7.40
CA CYS A 62 3.21 -8.73 -6.18
C CYS A 62 1.68 -8.78 -6.09
N GLY A 63 1.13 -9.99 -6.15
CA GLY A 63 -0.30 -10.24 -6.01
C GLY A 63 -0.74 -10.35 -4.56
N ASN A 64 -2.03 -10.61 -4.36
CA ASN A 64 -2.57 -10.92 -3.05
C ASN A 64 -2.11 -12.31 -2.59
N HIS A 65 -1.82 -12.40 -1.29
CA HIS A 65 -1.57 -13.66 -0.64
C HIS A 65 -2.89 -14.38 -0.34
N THR A 66 -2.97 -15.66 -0.69
CA THR A 66 -4.13 -16.52 -0.41
C THR A 66 -3.69 -17.68 0.49
N PRO A 67 -4.58 -18.25 1.32
CA PRO A 67 -4.27 -19.39 2.18
C PRO A 67 -3.74 -20.60 1.40
N THR A 68 -4.28 -20.86 0.21
CA THR A 68 -3.79 -21.89 -0.72
C THR A 68 -3.70 -21.35 -2.15
N GLU A 69 -2.98 -22.06 -3.01
CA GLU A 69 -2.93 -21.82 -4.46
C GLU A 69 -3.92 -22.68 -5.23
N VAL A 70 -4.76 -23.45 -4.53
CA VAL A 70 -5.71 -24.39 -5.15
C VAL A 70 -6.80 -23.62 -5.90
N LYS A 71 -7.03 -24.02 -7.14
CA LYS A 71 -8.11 -23.54 -7.99
C LYS A 71 -8.91 -24.73 -8.49
N HIS A 72 -10.24 -24.68 -8.33
CA HIS A 72 -11.17 -25.64 -8.88
C HIS A 72 -11.79 -25.10 -10.17
N TRP A 73 -11.59 -25.79 -11.26
CA TRP A 73 -12.16 -25.48 -12.59
C TRP A 73 -13.34 -26.43 -12.83
N GLY A 74 -14.55 -25.94 -12.74
CA GLY A 74 -15.78 -26.72 -12.90
C GLY A 74 -16.75 -26.08 -13.88
N ALA A 75 -17.91 -26.74 -14.09
CA ALA A 75 -18.96 -26.26 -14.99
C ALA A 75 -19.50 -24.87 -14.60
N ASN A 76 -19.41 -24.50 -13.32
CA ASN A 76 -19.86 -23.21 -12.79
C ASN A 76 -18.76 -22.13 -12.75
N GLY A 77 -17.64 -22.36 -13.43
CA GLY A 77 -16.51 -21.43 -13.49
C GLY A 77 -15.36 -21.82 -12.57
N ILE A 78 -14.54 -20.83 -12.23
CA ILE A 78 -13.33 -21.00 -11.41
C ILE A 78 -13.65 -20.63 -9.97
N GLN A 79 -13.30 -21.51 -9.04
CA GLN A 79 -13.32 -21.27 -7.61
C GLN A 79 -11.89 -21.28 -7.08
N ALA A 80 -11.57 -20.30 -6.23
CA ALA A 80 -10.25 -20.16 -5.59
C ALA A 80 -10.43 -19.56 -4.20
N ASP A 81 -9.40 -19.68 -3.38
CA ASP A 81 -9.39 -19.00 -2.09
C ASP A 81 -9.44 -17.48 -2.27
N LYS A 82 -10.11 -16.82 -1.33
CA LYS A 82 -10.05 -15.37 -1.19
C LYS A 82 -8.69 -14.96 -0.66
N PRO A 83 -8.26 -13.69 -0.88
CA PRO A 83 -7.14 -13.12 -0.15
C PRO A 83 -7.31 -13.30 1.36
N GLU A 84 -6.20 -13.26 2.10
CA GLU A 84 -6.20 -13.29 3.56
C GLU A 84 -7.22 -12.28 4.13
N ALA A 85 -7.87 -12.65 5.24
CA ALA A 85 -8.99 -11.85 5.75
C ALA A 85 -8.55 -10.51 6.34
N PHE A 86 -7.35 -10.45 6.94
CA PHE A 86 -6.91 -9.28 7.69
C PHE A 86 -5.38 -9.09 7.63
N PHE A 87 -4.91 -7.91 8.03
CA PHE A 87 -3.48 -7.58 7.95
C PHE A 87 -2.59 -8.48 8.82
N LEU A 88 -3.10 -8.99 9.93
CA LEU A 88 -2.31 -9.87 10.81
C LEU A 88 -1.88 -11.16 10.09
N GLN A 89 -2.77 -11.78 9.34
CA GLN A 89 -2.45 -12.95 8.52
C GLN A 89 -1.56 -12.55 7.35
N ARG A 90 -1.93 -11.48 6.64
CA ARG A 90 -1.20 -11.01 5.46
C ARG A 90 0.25 -10.64 5.76
N TYR A 91 0.53 -10.07 6.92
CA TYR A 91 1.85 -9.58 7.30
C TYR A 91 2.56 -10.44 8.35
N ALA A 92 2.07 -11.61 8.70
CA ALA A 92 2.69 -12.45 9.73
C ALA A 92 4.18 -12.69 9.47
N ALA A 93 4.56 -13.03 8.23
CA ALA A 93 5.95 -13.19 7.85
C ALA A 93 6.73 -11.85 7.89
N ALA A 94 6.11 -10.74 7.50
CA ALA A 94 6.75 -9.43 7.50
C ALA A 94 7.10 -8.98 8.92
N TYR A 95 6.20 -9.12 9.87
CA TYR A 95 6.45 -8.78 11.28
C TYR A 95 7.58 -9.62 11.87
N ARG A 96 7.61 -10.93 11.59
CA ARG A 96 8.71 -11.79 12.04
C ARG A 96 10.05 -11.37 11.43
N LEU A 97 10.11 -11.16 10.12
CA LEU A 97 11.32 -10.74 9.41
C LEU A 97 11.82 -9.36 9.84
N GLU A 98 10.93 -8.44 10.18
CA GLU A 98 11.29 -7.12 10.72
C GLU A 98 12.05 -7.25 12.04
N ILE A 99 11.52 -8.04 12.96
CA ILE A 99 12.15 -8.28 14.28
C ILE A 99 13.47 -9.04 14.13
N GLU A 100 13.51 -10.09 13.30
CA GLU A 100 14.74 -10.83 13.02
C GLU A 100 15.82 -9.92 12.42
N HIS A 101 15.45 -9.05 11.47
CA HIS A 101 16.37 -8.08 10.87
C HIS A 101 16.89 -7.08 11.90
N PHE A 102 16.01 -6.56 12.77
CA PHE A 102 16.37 -5.62 13.82
C PHE A 102 17.46 -6.22 14.73
N PHE A 103 17.23 -7.40 15.28
CA PHE A 103 18.23 -8.07 16.15
C PHE A 103 19.50 -8.44 15.41
N SER A 104 19.41 -8.89 14.16
CA SER A 104 20.60 -9.18 13.33
C SER A 104 21.46 -7.94 13.13
N CYS A 105 20.86 -6.79 12.86
CA CYS A 105 21.60 -5.53 12.72
C CYS A 105 22.25 -5.09 14.04
N LEU A 106 21.55 -5.23 15.17
CA LEU A 106 22.15 -4.92 16.48
C LEU A 106 23.37 -5.81 16.79
N GLN A 107 23.29 -7.09 16.49
CA GLN A 107 24.38 -8.05 16.76
C GLN A 107 25.57 -7.86 15.82
N SER A 108 25.32 -7.55 14.56
CA SER A 108 26.37 -7.45 13.52
C SER A 108 26.90 -6.04 13.31
N GLY A 109 26.28 -5.01 13.88
CA GLY A 109 26.61 -3.61 13.62
C GLY A 109 26.30 -3.12 12.20
N GLN A 110 25.52 -3.90 11.44
CA GLN A 110 25.12 -3.53 10.08
C GLN A 110 24.01 -2.48 10.10
N PRO A 111 23.93 -1.59 9.10
CA PRO A 111 22.87 -0.60 9.04
C PRO A 111 21.50 -1.24 8.81
N PHE A 112 20.46 -0.61 9.36
CA PHE A 112 19.07 -1.01 9.09
C PHE A 112 18.69 -0.73 7.63
N LYS A 113 17.96 -1.63 6.99
CA LYS A 113 17.43 -1.46 5.62
C LYS A 113 16.36 -0.38 5.56
N THR A 114 15.57 -0.25 6.61
CA THR A 114 14.53 0.78 6.75
C THR A 114 14.84 1.61 7.98
N THR A 115 14.88 2.91 7.82
CA THR A 115 15.32 3.87 8.84
C THR A 115 14.16 4.76 9.31
N VAL A 116 14.39 5.50 10.39
CA VAL A 116 13.45 6.53 10.85
C VAL A 116 13.21 7.59 9.76
N GLN A 117 14.24 7.92 8.96
CA GLN A 117 14.12 8.86 7.85
C GLN A 117 13.14 8.38 6.77
N ASP A 118 13.12 7.08 6.49
CA ASP A 118 12.16 6.48 5.55
C ASP A 118 10.73 6.62 6.09
N GLY A 119 10.53 6.41 7.40
CA GLY A 119 9.26 6.63 8.08
C GLY A 119 8.81 8.10 8.01
N VAL A 120 9.72 9.04 8.29
CA VAL A 120 9.43 10.49 8.18
C VAL A 120 9.06 10.86 6.74
N LEU A 121 9.73 10.30 5.74
CA LEU A 121 9.40 10.56 4.34
C LEU A 121 8.03 10.02 3.96
N ALA A 122 7.67 8.83 4.43
CA ALA A 122 6.35 8.25 4.22
C ALA A 122 5.25 9.13 4.83
N GLN A 123 5.47 9.65 6.07
CA GLN A 123 4.54 10.57 6.71
C GLN A 123 4.37 11.88 5.91
N LYS A 124 5.48 12.48 5.46
CA LYS A 124 5.42 13.69 4.61
C LYS A 124 4.63 13.48 3.32
N LEU A 125 4.75 12.30 2.71
CA LEU A 125 3.94 11.94 1.54
C LEU A 125 2.45 11.86 1.87
N ALA A 126 2.09 11.28 3.01
CA ALA A 126 0.72 11.19 3.47
C ALA A 126 0.11 12.58 3.78
N ASP A 127 0.89 13.44 4.42
CA ASP A 127 0.49 14.82 4.74
C ASP A 127 0.27 15.63 3.46
N ALA A 128 1.20 15.57 2.50
CA ALA A 128 1.08 16.22 1.20
C ALA A 128 -0.13 15.69 0.40
N ALA A 129 -0.41 14.40 0.48
CA ALA A 129 -1.60 13.82 -0.14
C ALA A 129 -2.89 14.35 0.49
N THR A 130 -2.90 14.53 1.81
CA THR A 130 -4.05 15.10 2.54
C THR A 130 -4.25 16.57 2.19
N GLU A 131 -3.18 17.35 2.16
CA GLU A 131 -3.22 18.76 1.74
C GLU A 131 -3.70 18.90 0.28
N SER A 132 -3.22 18.05 -0.63
CA SER A 132 -3.70 18.01 -2.02
C SER A 132 -5.19 17.70 -2.12
N ALA A 133 -5.70 16.78 -1.30
CA ALA A 133 -7.13 16.48 -1.26
C ALA A 133 -7.97 17.66 -0.78
N ASN A 134 -7.49 18.40 0.22
CA ASN A 134 -8.18 19.54 0.80
C ASN A 134 -8.14 20.79 -0.10
N SER A 135 -6.99 21.05 -0.72
CA SER A 135 -6.80 22.21 -1.60
C SER A 135 -7.29 21.99 -3.04
N GLY A 136 -7.39 20.73 -3.47
CA GLY A 136 -7.66 20.38 -4.88
C GLY A 136 -6.48 20.67 -5.82
N GLN A 137 -5.29 20.95 -5.27
CA GLN A 137 -4.09 21.29 -6.02
C GLN A 137 -2.96 20.27 -5.82
N PRO A 138 -2.05 20.10 -6.80
CA PRO A 138 -0.83 19.34 -6.58
C PRO A 138 0.04 20.00 -5.51
N ILE A 139 0.62 19.20 -4.61
CA ILE A 139 1.54 19.68 -3.58
C ILE A 139 2.96 19.24 -3.95
N SER A 140 3.88 20.21 -3.98
CA SER A 140 5.31 19.98 -4.21
C SER A 140 6.09 20.01 -2.90
N PHE A 141 7.06 19.09 -2.71
CA PHE A 141 7.92 19.02 -1.52
C PHE A 141 9.30 18.41 -1.82
#